data_8a5ad78d73f2454a872f02484d4c4945
#
_entry.id   8a5ad78d73f2454a872f02484d4c4945
#
_cell.length_a   1.000
_cell.length_b   1.000
_cell.length_c   1.000
_cell.angle_alpha   90.00
_cell.angle_beta   90.00
_cell.angle_gamma   90.00
#
_symmetry.space_group_name_H-M   'P 1'
#
loop_
_entity.id
_entity.type
_entity.pdbx_description
1 polymer ?
#
loop_
_entity_poly.entity_id
_entity_poly.type
_entity_poly.pdbx_seq_one_letter_code
_entity_poly.pdbx_strand_id
1 'polypeptide(L)'
;PANNLQTFHFGSGLNSAISDTLSVNSSFTFAITDLETPPVNASYGSGSSIPSVFGHVLFTPRSVDLEGLPFENPIDRSSVYYRGGNDITNPRWLLKYYKNTSDVRRFFNSTSLNYDFNDNFSMTYRLGLDTYNELQEVMYNKGGATSDLATRNGYYRTINIQNTIWNQDLILNWKKEFSEKLGMSAL
;
A
#
# COMPACT_ATOMS: atom_id res chain seq x y z
N PRO A 1 -11.19 6.00 16.52
CA PRO A 1 -11.42 6.28 15.09
C PRO A 1 -10.92 5.11 14.27
N ALA A 2 -11.74 4.64 13.33
CA ALA A 2 -11.43 3.50 12.48
C ALA A 2 -10.53 3.91 11.30
N ASN A 3 -9.52 4.73 11.54
CA ASN A 3 -8.56 5.16 10.55
C ASN A 3 -7.22 5.38 11.23
N ASN A 4 -6.25 4.56 10.89
CA ASN A 4 -4.90 4.61 11.44
C ASN A 4 -3.89 4.32 10.33
N LEU A 5 -2.86 5.14 10.24
CA LEU A 5 -1.72 4.93 9.36
C LEU A 5 -0.45 5.04 10.21
N GLN A 6 0.32 3.97 10.21
CA GLN A 6 1.64 3.95 10.81
C GLN A 6 2.66 3.58 9.73
N THR A 7 3.74 4.35 9.69
CA THR A 7 4.81 4.11 8.74
C THR A 7 6.16 4.17 9.45
N PHE A 8 6.97 3.16 9.21
CA PHE A 8 8.34 3.10 9.67
C PHE A 8 9.27 2.98 8.47
N HIS A 9 10.33 3.80 8.44
CA HIS A 9 11.35 3.76 7.41
C HIS A 9 12.73 3.60 8.05
N PHE A 10 13.51 2.69 7.52
CA PHE A 10 14.92 2.55 7.83
C PHE A 10 15.72 2.57 6.51
N GLY A 11 16.70 3.46 6.42
CA GLY A 11 17.58 3.55 5.27
C GLY A 11 19.04 3.61 5.70
N SER A 12 19.91 3.00 4.90
CA SER A 12 21.35 3.09 5.06
C SER A 12 22.03 3.10 3.69
N GLY A 13 23.23 3.67 3.63
CA GLY A 13 24.01 3.72 2.41
C GLY A 13 25.48 3.49 2.70
N LEU A 14 26.16 2.91 1.73
CA LEU A 14 27.60 2.70 1.69
C LEU A 14 28.16 3.36 0.44
N ASN A 15 29.22 4.12 0.62
CA ASN A 15 30.03 4.64 -0.47
C ASN A 15 31.48 4.32 -0.15
N SER A 16 32.14 3.52 -0.98
CA SER A 16 33.48 3.03 -0.73
C SER A 16 34.30 2.96 -2.01
N ALA A 17 35.50 3.47 -1.95
CA ALA A 17 36.56 3.15 -2.91
C ALA A 17 37.26 1.87 -2.44
N ILE A 18 37.15 0.79 -3.23
CA ILE A 18 37.78 -0.50 -2.94
C ILE A 18 39.24 -0.47 -3.40
N SER A 19 39.49 0.21 -4.52
CA SER A 19 40.82 0.48 -5.06
C SER A 19 40.81 1.81 -5.83
N ASP A 20 41.95 2.20 -6.38
CA ASP A 20 42.06 3.40 -7.23
C ASP A 20 41.19 3.33 -8.48
N THR A 21 40.82 2.11 -8.91
CA THR A 21 40.03 1.87 -10.12
C THR A 21 38.62 1.34 -9.86
N LEU A 22 38.29 0.92 -8.63
CA LEU A 22 37.03 0.29 -8.30
C LEU A 22 36.32 1.01 -7.15
N SER A 23 35.12 1.49 -7.39
CA SER A 23 34.27 2.05 -6.36
C SER A 23 32.87 1.39 -6.33
N VAL A 24 32.27 1.37 -5.15
CA VAL A 24 30.97 0.80 -4.87
C VAL A 24 30.11 1.83 -4.16
N ASN A 25 28.93 2.06 -4.70
CA ASN A 25 27.87 2.81 -4.02
C ASN A 25 26.68 1.90 -3.83
N SER A 26 26.22 1.75 -2.61
CA SER A 26 25.03 0.94 -2.31
C SER A 26 24.13 1.67 -1.33
N SER A 27 22.86 1.63 -1.58
CA SER A 27 21.82 2.14 -0.67
C SER A 27 20.72 1.11 -0.54
N PHE A 28 20.16 1.01 0.64
CA PHE A 28 18.95 0.24 0.87
C PHE A 28 17.98 0.98 1.77
N THR A 29 16.72 0.71 1.54
CA THR A 29 15.61 1.23 2.34
C THR A 29 14.67 0.10 2.66
N PHE A 30 14.28 0.00 3.91
CA PHE A 30 13.23 -0.88 4.38
C PHE A 30 12.07 -0.04 4.91
N ALA A 31 10.86 -0.30 4.43
CA ALA A 31 9.66 0.40 4.84
C ALA A 31 8.61 -0.58 5.32
N ILE A 32 7.96 -0.22 6.42
CA ILE A 32 6.79 -0.88 6.97
C ILE A 32 5.66 0.13 6.96
N THR A 33 4.52 -0.23 6.39
CA THR A 33 3.32 0.61 6.42
C THR A 33 2.16 -0.24 6.87
N ASP A 34 1.54 0.13 7.98
CA ASP A 34 0.36 -0.51 8.54
C ASP A 34 -0.80 0.49 8.43
N LEU A 35 -1.80 0.14 7.66
CA LEU A 35 -2.97 0.95 7.39
C LEU A 35 -4.24 0.24 7.87
N GLU A 36 -5.06 0.93 8.63
CA GLU A 36 -6.43 0.52 8.95
C GLU A 36 -7.40 1.60 8.48
N THR A 37 -8.42 1.22 7.71
CA THR A 37 -9.42 2.15 7.18
C THR A 37 -10.83 1.66 7.45
N PRO A 38 -11.80 2.59 7.61
CA PRO A 38 -13.21 2.24 7.54
C PRO A 38 -13.56 1.72 6.13
N PRO A 39 -14.71 1.07 5.96
CA PRO A 39 -15.15 0.65 4.64
C PRO A 39 -15.35 1.86 3.74
N VAL A 40 -14.55 1.92 2.67
CA VAL A 40 -14.63 2.94 1.63
C VAL A 40 -14.98 2.24 0.32
N ASN A 41 -16.17 2.48 -0.17
CA ASN A 41 -16.59 2.03 -1.48
C ASN A 41 -17.28 3.18 -2.21
N ALA A 42 -16.98 3.32 -3.49
CA ALA A 42 -17.67 4.27 -4.35
C ALA A 42 -19.10 3.83 -4.71
N SER A 43 -19.41 2.55 -4.50
CA SER A 43 -20.71 1.97 -4.79
C SER A 43 -21.62 2.04 -3.57
N TYR A 44 -22.80 2.59 -3.77
CA TYR A 44 -23.90 2.57 -2.84
C TYR A 44 -25.01 1.64 -3.38
N GLY A 45 -25.61 0.86 -2.49
CA GLY A 45 -26.84 0.13 -2.80
C GLY A 45 -26.76 -1.38 -2.70
N SER A 46 -27.92 -1.99 -2.91
CA SER A 46 -28.13 -3.42 -2.90
C SER A 46 -27.31 -4.10 -3.99
N GLY A 47 -26.35 -4.88 -3.64
CA GLY A 47 -25.47 -5.62 -4.57
C GLY A 47 -24.01 -5.32 -4.43
N SER A 48 -23.63 -4.34 -3.61
CA SER A 48 -22.24 -4.18 -3.20
C SER A 48 -21.95 -5.04 -1.98
N SER A 49 -21.07 -5.98 -2.11
CA SER A 49 -20.59 -6.80 -0.98
C SER A 49 -19.77 -5.99 0.04
N ILE A 50 -19.41 -4.75 -0.29
CA ILE A 50 -18.62 -3.86 0.57
C ILE A 50 -19.43 -2.59 0.82
N PRO A 51 -19.92 -2.37 2.05
CA PRO A 51 -20.67 -1.17 2.41
C PRO A 51 -19.74 0.05 2.49
N SER A 52 -20.30 1.24 2.35
CA SER A 52 -19.62 2.52 2.52
C SER A 52 -20.21 3.29 3.68
N VAL A 53 -19.39 3.62 4.68
CA VAL A 53 -19.85 4.45 5.81
C VAL A 53 -20.37 5.80 5.31
N PHE A 54 -19.62 6.46 4.44
CA PHE A 54 -20.02 7.75 3.87
C PHE A 54 -21.32 7.66 3.06
N GLY A 55 -21.44 6.63 2.22
CA GLY A 55 -22.68 6.39 1.47
C GLY A 55 -23.89 6.19 2.39
N HIS A 56 -23.74 5.38 3.44
CA HIS A 56 -24.82 5.14 4.39
C HIS A 56 -25.20 6.39 5.19
N VAL A 57 -24.24 7.24 5.53
CA VAL A 57 -24.53 8.55 6.17
C VAL A 57 -25.32 9.45 5.23
N LEU A 58 -24.91 9.57 3.96
CA LEU A 58 -25.61 10.40 2.96
C LEU A 58 -27.06 9.97 2.71
N PHE A 59 -27.33 8.67 2.80
CA PHE A 59 -28.68 8.13 2.61
C PHE A 59 -29.53 8.08 3.89
N THR A 60 -28.94 8.46 5.02
CA THR A 60 -29.69 8.61 6.26
C THR A 60 -30.45 9.93 6.25
N PRO A 61 -31.77 9.94 6.42
CA PRO A 61 -32.52 11.18 6.53
C PRO A 61 -32.03 12.05 7.69
N ARG A 62 -32.00 13.37 7.49
CA ARG A 62 -31.53 14.33 8.50
C ARG A 62 -32.39 14.31 9.79
N SER A 63 -33.59 13.75 9.74
CA SER A 63 -34.47 13.58 10.90
C SER A 63 -34.08 12.42 11.80
N VAL A 64 -33.14 11.57 11.36
CA VAL A 64 -32.67 10.42 12.14
C VAL A 64 -31.49 10.84 13.01
N ASP A 65 -31.64 10.73 14.31
CA ASP A 65 -30.56 10.96 15.27
C ASP A 65 -29.62 9.74 15.32
N LEU A 66 -28.59 9.78 14.51
CA LEU A 66 -27.58 8.71 14.45
C LEU A 66 -26.76 8.55 15.75
N GLU A 67 -26.65 9.59 16.56
CA GLU A 67 -25.88 9.55 17.80
C GLU A 67 -26.71 9.04 18.98
N GLY A 68 -27.96 9.47 19.09
CA GLY A 68 -28.85 9.11 20.20
C GLY A 68 -29.55 7.77 20.05
N LEU A 69 -29.73 7.28 18.81
CA LEU A 69 -30.38 5.99 18.58
C LEU A 69 -29.40 4.80 18.74
N PRO A 70 -29.95 3.64 19.22
CA PRO A 70 -29.14 2.41 19.23
C PRO A 70 -28.63 2.06 17.83
N PHE A 71 -27.41 1.62 17.70
CA PHE A 71 -26.84 1.18 16.43
C PHE A 71 -26.61 -0.33 16.37
N GLU A 72 -26.70 -1.01 17.52
CA GLU A 72 -26.58 -2.47 17.61
C GLU A 72 -27.65 -3.07 18.53
N ASN A 73 -28.07 -4.28 18.21
CA ASN A 73 -28.93 -5.08 19.06
C ASN A 73 -28.10 -5.62 20.24
N PRO A 74 -28.52 -5.43 21.50
CA PRO A 74 -27.75 -5.88 22.66
C PRO A 74 -27.67 -7.41 22.82
N ILE A 75 -28.57 -8.17 22.16
CA ILE A 75 -28.63 -9.62 22.27
C ILE A 75 -27.69 -10.30 21.28
N ASP A 76 -27.85 -9.99 19.98
CA ASP A 76 -27.13 -10.67 18.89
C ASP A 76 -26.08 -9.78 18.19
N ARG A 77 -25.97 -8.52 18.62
CA ARG A 77 -25.06 -7.49 18.07
C ARG A 77 -25.30 -7.18 16.59
N SER A 78 -26.46 -7.52 16.07
CA SER A 78 -26.84 -7.13 14.70
C SER A 78 -27.02 -5.62 14.59
N SER A 79 -26.89 -5.11 13.36
CA SER A 79 -27.08 -3.70 13.07
C SER A 79 -28.54 -3.29 13.30
N VAL A 80 -28.77 -2.27 14.11
CA VAL A 80 -30.05 -1.62 14.27
C VAL A 80 -30.08 -0.35 13.43
N TYR A 81 -31.12 -0.19 12.63
CA TYR A 81 -31.30 0.98 11.79
C TYR A 81 -32.75 1.43 11.81
N TYR A 82 -33.00 2.68 11.46
CA TYR A 82 -34.31 3.30 11.54
C TYR A 82 -35.41 2.66 10.65
N ARG A 83 -34.97 1.87 9.67
CA ARG A 83 -35.83 1.24 8.69
C ARG A 83 -35.37 -0.21 8.46
N GLY A 84 -36.28 -1.16 8.71
CA GLY A 84 -36.01 -2.58 8.44
C GLY A 84 -36.20 -2.94 6.97
N GLY A 85 -35.69 -4.13 6.57
CA GLY A 85 -35.84 -4.67 5.24
C GLY A 85 -35.04 -3.95 4.17
N ASN A 86 -34.01 -3.24 4.54
CA ASN A 86 -33.16 -2.47 3.66
C ASN A 86 -31.69 -2.92 3.71
N ASP A 87 -30.97 -2.68 2.64
CA ASP A 87 -29.56 -3.03 2.51
C ASP A 87 -28.62 -2.02 3.19
N ILE A 88 -29.18 -1.12 3.99
CA ILE A 88 -28.42 -0.06 4.66
C ILE A 88 -28.11 -0.48 6.08
N THR A 89 -26.84 -0.76 6.34
CA THR A 89 -26.31 -0.99 7.68
C THR A 89 -26.11 0.36 8.39
N ASN A 90 -26.36 0.39 9.70
CA ASN A 90 -26.08 1.59 10.49
C ASN A 90 -24.60 1.99 10.35
N PRO A 91 -24.28 3.24 9.97
CA PRO A 91 -22.88 3.67 9.79
C PRO A 91 -22.00 3.49 11.03
N ARG A 92 -22.55 3.67 12.25
CA ARG A 92 -21.82 3.45 13.52
C ARG A 92 -21.51 1.98 13.73
N TRP A 93 -22.42 1.09 13.31
CA TRP A 93 -22.19 -0.35 13.36
C TRP A 93 -21.07 -0.75 12.40
N LEU A 94 -21.04 -0.17 11.19
CA LEU A 94 -19.95 -0.38 10.23
C LEU A 94 -18.59 0.04 10.80
N LEU A 95 -18.52 1.20 11.43
CA LEU A 95 -17.25 1.68 12.06
C LEU A 95 -16.76 0.75 13.17
N LYS A 96 -17.66 0.02 13.83
CA LYS A 96 -17.32 -0.89 14.92
C LYS A 96 -16.95 -2.29 14.45
N TYR A 97 -17.67 -2.80 13.45
CA TYR A 97 -17.67 -4.22 13.09
C TYR A 97 -17.12 -4.55 11.70
N TYR A 98 -16.74 -3.54 10.98
CA TYR A 98 -16.00 -3.69 9.73
C TYR A 98 -14.56 -3.26 9.94
N LYS A 99 -13.63 -4.07 9.47
CA LYS A 99 -12.20 -3.78 9.53
C LYS A 99 -11.57 -4.05 8.18
N ASN A 100 -10.81 -3.08 7.69
CA ASN A 100 -10.01 -3.20 6.48
C ASN A 100 -8.58 -2.79 6.82
N THR A 101 -7.65 -3.71 6.67
CA THR A 101 -6.21 -3.47 6.93
C THR A 101 -5.39 -3.72 5.69
N SER A 102 -4.29 -3.01 5.58
CA SER A 102 -3.24 -3.24 4.58
C SER A 102 -1.89 -3.08 5.26
N ASP A 103 -1.15 -4.18 5.31
CA ASP A 103 0.18 -4.26 5.89
C ASP A 103 1.19 -4.43 4.77
N VAL A 104 2.02 -3.40 4.54
CA VAL A 104 3.03 -3.38 3.48
C VAL A 104 4.42 -3.50 4.08
N ARG A 105 5.21 -4.43 3.54
CA ARG A 105 6.63 -4.61 3.82
C ARG A 105 7.39 -4.44 2.52
N ARG A 106 8.20 -3.38 2.41
CA ARG A 106 8.95 -3.08 1.19
C ARG A 106 10.43 -2.99 1.48
N PHE A 107 11.23 -3.61 0.63
CA PHE A 107 12.67 -3.48 0.60
C PHE A 107 13.11 -2.97 -0.77
N PHE A 108 13.90 -1.92 -0.76
CA PHE A 108 14.50 -1.35 -1.95
C PHE A 108 16.02 -1.30 -1.78
N ASN A 109 16.73 -1.77 -2.78
CA ASN A 109 18.18 -1.66 -2.87
C ASN A 109 18.59 -1.08 -4.22
N SER A 110 19.59 -0.22 -4.21
CA SER A 110 20.28 0.26 -5.40
C SER A 110 21.78 0.17 -5.15
N THR A 111 22.45 -0.60 -5.96
CA THR A 111 23.91 -0.79 -5.90
C THR A 111 24.53 -0.47 -7.24
N SER A 112 25.59 0.33 -7.25
CA SER A 112 26.41 0.60 -8.44
C SER A 112 27.86 0.26 -8.17
N LEU A 113 28.45 -0.44 -9.13
CA LEU A 113 29.88 -0.73 -9.22
C LEU A 113 30.44 0.10 -10.35
N ASN A 114 31.45 0.92 -10.07
CA ASN A 114 32.17 1.69 -11.09
C ASN A 114 33.58 1.17 -11.18
N TYR A 115 33.99 0.86 -12.38
CA TYR A 115 35.33 0.37 -12.67
C TYR A 115 35.97 1.18 -13.79
N ASP A 116 37.11 1.78 -13.48
CA ASP A 116 37.93 2.54 -14.42
C ASP A 116 39.03 1.65 -14.97
N PHE A 117 38.92 1.23 -16.25
CA PHE A 117 39.94 0.43 -16.92
C PHE A 117 41.21 1.25 -17.20
N ASN A 118 41.02 2.52 -17.57
CA ASN A 118 42.03 3.52 -17.82
C ASN A 118 41.37 4.93 -17.90
N ASP A 119 42.16 5.97 -18.12
CA ASP A 119 41.70 7.36 -18.19
C ASP A 119 40.60 7.62 -19.25
N ASN A 120 40.51 6.73 -20.24
CA ASN A 120 39.58 6.90 -21.36
C ASN A 120 38.37 5.95 -21.33
N PHE A 121 38.43 4.87 -20.55
CA PHE A 121 37.41 3.84 -20.58
C PHE A 121 37.00 3.42 -19.17
N SER A 122 35.72 3.51 -18.91
CA SER A 122 35.10 3.09 -17.63
C SER A 122 33.80 2.29 -17.85
N MET A 123 33.46 1.52 -16.85
CA MET A 123 32.28 0.70 -16.79
C MET A 123 31.50 0.99 -15.50
N THR A 124 30.21 1.15 -15.62
CA THR A 124 29.31 1.17 -14.48
C THR A 124 28.31 0.03 -14.59
N TYR A 125 28.27 -0.83 -13.59
CA TYR A 125 27.20 -1.82 -13.45
C TYR A 125 26.26 -1.39 -12.33
N ARG A 126 24.96 -1.29 -12.63
CA ARG A 126 23.92 -0.95 -11.67
C ARG A 126 23.01 -2.13 -11.45
N LEU A 127 22.70 -2.40 -10.19
CA LEU A 127 21.77 -3.41 -9.76
C LEU A 127 20.72 -2.75 -8.87
N GLY A 128 19.45 -2.85 -9.26
CA GLY A 128 18.30 -2.43 -8.46
C GLY A 128 17.44 -3.62 -8.08
N LEU A 129 17.05 -3.68 -6.82
CA LEU A 129 16.07 -4.64 -6.31
C LEU A 129 14.97 -3.85 -5.59
N ASP A 130 13.73 -4.03 -6.03
CA ASP A 130 12.55 -3.52 -5.36
C ASP A 130 11.60 -4.68 -5.11
N THR A 131 11.37 -5.01 -3.87
CA THR A 131 10.43 -6.06 -3.49
C THR A 131 9.50 -5.57 -2.40
N TYR A 132 8.22 -5.86 -2.56
CA TYR A 132 7.25 -5.63 -1.51
C TYR A 132 6.28 -6.80 -1.37
N ASN A 133 5.81 -6.96 -0.16
CA ASN A 133 4.71 -7.84 0.20
C ASN A 133 3.63 -6.98 0.84
N GLU A 134 2.39 -7.11 0.38
CA GLU A 134 1.22 -6.46 0.93
C GLU A 134 0.20 -7.52 1.33
N LEU A 135 -0.18 -7.50 2.60
CA LEU A 135 -1.26 -8.31 3.14
C LEU A 135 -2.46 -7.40 3.38
N GLN A 136 -3.52 -7.60 2.60
CA GLN A 136 -4.80 -6.93 2.80
C GLN A 136 -5.77 -7.89 3.47
N GLU A 137 -6.44 -7.44 4.53
CA GLU A 137 -7.48 -8.19 5.21
C GLU A 137 -8.75 -7.35 5.30
N VAL A 138 -9.86 -7.97 4.93
CA VAL A 138 -11.18 -7.38 5.04
C VAL A 138 -12.03 -8.28 5.94
N MET A 139 -12.44 -7.75 7.08
CA MET A 139 -13.34 -8.39 8.01
C MET A 139 -14.67 -7.64 8.09
N TYR A 140 -15.75 -8.38 7.97
CA TYR A 140 -17.11 -7.88 8.14
C TYR A 140 -17.86 -8.84 9.05
N ASN A 141 -18.27 -8.35 10.21
CA ASN A 141 -18.96 -9.20 11.19
C ASN A 141 -20.36 -9.55 10.70
N LYS A 142 -20.87 -10.69 11.16
CA LYS A 142 -22.26 -11.08 10.92
C LYS A 142 -23.24 -10.08 11.56
N GLY A 143 -24.42 -9.94 11.00
CA GLY A 143 -25.48 -9.09 11.54
C GLY A 143 -25.60 -7.71 10.86
N GLY A 144 -24.81 -7.42 9.85
CA GLY A 144 -25.02 -6.27 8.98
C GLY A 144 -26.24 -6.42 8.10
N ALA A 145 -26.86 -5.31 7.72
CA ALA A 145 -27.99 -5.28 6.80
C ALA A 145 -27.45 -5.25 5.35
N THR A 146 -27.54 -6.38 4.66
CA THR A 146 -27.14 -6.51 3.24
C THR A 146 -28.00 -7.57 2.56
N SER A 147 -28.22 -7.43 1.26
CA SER A 147 -28.91 -8.43 0.44
C SER A 147 -28.02 -9.66 0.17
N ASP A 148 -26.71 -9.50 0.22
CA ASP A 148 -25.77 -10.59 0.06
C ASP A 148 -25.73 -11.47 1.33
N LEU A 149 -26.19 -12.72 1.20
CA LEU A 149 -26.24 -13.67 2.29
C LEU A 149 -24.89 -14.00 2.87
N ALA A 150 -23.84 -14.07 2.03
CA ALA A 150 -22.50 -14.35 2.48
C ALA A 150 -21.99 -13.23 3.41
N THR A 151 -22.18 -11.99 3.02
CA THR A 151 -21.82 -10.81 3.83
C THR A 151 -22.69 -10.69 5.08
N ARG A 152 -23.98 -11.03 5.00
CA ARG A 152 -24.89 -11.04 6.17
C ARG A 152 -24.44 -12.01 7.24
N ASN A 153 -23.90 -13.15 6.86
CA ASN A 153 -23.42 -14.19 7.78
C ASN A 153 -21.98 -13.93 8.29
N GLY A 154 -21.38 -12.87 7.84
CA GLY A 154 -19.98 -12.50 8.10
C GLY A 154 -19.10 -12.79 6.89
N TYR A 155 -18.11 -11.94 6.69
CA TYR A 155 -17.21 -11.99 5.55
C TYR A 155 -15.77 -11.79 6.01
N TYR A 156 -14.89 -12.65 5.54
CA TYR A 156 -13.46 -12.50 5.73
C TYR A 156 -12.74 -12.77 4.41
N ARG A 157 -11.87 -11.86 4.03
CA ARG A 157 -11.05 -11.99 2.82
C ARG A 157 -9.64 -11.55 3.10
N THR A 158 -8.69 -12.33 2.65
CA THR A 158 -7.27 -12.02 2.65
C THR A 158 -6.78 -11.95 1.20
N ILE A 159 -6.00 -10.94 0.90
CA ILE A 159 -5.30 -10.80 -0.38
C ILE A 159 -3.82 -10.62 -0.04
N ASN A 160 -2.98 -11.46 -0.60
CA ASN A 160 -1.54 -11.33 -0.48
C ASN A 160 -0.97 -10.96 -1.86
N ILE A 161 -0.32 -9.80 -1.92
CA ILE A 161 0.29 -9.27 -3.13
C ILE A 161 1.80 -9.27 -2.91
N GLN A 162 2.51 -9.99 -3.77
CA GLN A 162 3.98 -9.99 -3.79
C GLN A 162 4.45 -9.46 -5.13
N ASN A 163 5.39 -8.54 -5.08
CA ASN A 163 6.02 -8.01 -6.27
C ASN A 163 7.53 -7.90 -6.06
N THR A 164 8.29 -8.33 -7.07
CA THR A 164 9.75 -8.24 -7.05
C THR A 164 10.22 -7.77 -8.42
N ILE A 165 10.94 -6.67 -8.44
CA ILE A 165 11.48 -6.04 -9.64
C ILE A 165 12.99 -6.03 -9.54
N TRP A 166 13.65 -6.58 -10.55
CA TRP A 166 15.10 -6.52 -10.75
C TRP A 166 15.40 -5.60 -11.92
N ASN A 167 16.27 -4.63 -11.69
CA ASN A 167 16.82 -3.77 -12.72
C ASN A 167 18.31 -3.98 -12.79
N GLN A 168 18.83 -4.13 -14.00
CA GLN A 168 20.25 -4.30 -14.24
C GLN A 168 20.65 -3.45 -15.44
N ASP A 169 21.63 -2.60 -15.25
CA ASP A 169 22.18 -1.76 -16.29
C ASP A 169 23.69 -1.96 -16.36
N LEU A 170 24.20 -2.13 -17.56
CA LEU A 170 25.62 -2.10 -17.85
C LEU A 170 25.91 -0.91 -18.76
N ILE A 171 26.68 0.02 -18.25
CA ILE A 171 27.02 1.26 -18.94
C ILE A 171 28.52 1.27 -19.19
N LEU A 172 28.90 1.41 -20.44
CA LEU A 172 30.30 1.54 -20.86
C LEU A 172 30.52 2.98 -21.32
N ASN A 173 31.44 3.67 -20.69
CA ASN A 173 31.81 5.03 -21.05
C ASN A 173 33.19 5.03 -21.71
N TRP A 174 33.26 5.70 -22.82
CA TRP A 174 34.52 5.99 -23.50
C TRP A 174 34.65 7.48 -23.74
N LYS A 175 35.82 8.04 -23.40
CA LYS A 175 36.15 9.43 -23.66
C LYS A 175 37.56 9.51 -24.21
N LYS A 176 37.78 10.37 -25.17
CA LYS A 176 39.14 10.63 -25.70
C LYS A 176 39.28 12.09 -26.14
N GLU A 177 40.29 12.71 -25.65
CA GLU A 177 40.73 14.02 -26.09
C GLU A 177 41.81 13.84 -27.15
N PHE A 178 41.58 14.38 -28.34
CA PHE A 178 42.49 14.32 -29.48
C PHE A 178 43.38 15.57 -29.56
N SER A 179 42.87 16.71 -29.03
CA SER A 179 43.59 17.96 -28.90
C SER A 179 42.92 18.83 -27.84
N GLU A 180 43.58 19.97 -27.47
CA GLU A 180 42.96 20.94 -26.52
C GLU A 180 41.57 21.48 -26.95
N LYS A 181 41.20 21.32 -28.23
CA LYS A 181 39.94 21.80 -28.79
C LYS A 181 39.03 20.71 -29.31
N LEU A 182 39.45 19.44 -29.28
CA LEU A 182 38.67 18.33 -29.83
C LEU A 182 38.71 17.14 -28.90
N GLY A 183 37.55 16.86 -28.33
CA GLY A 183 37.26 15.65 -27.54
C GLY A 183 36.06 14.91 -28.08
N MET A 184 36.00 13.61 -27.83
CA MET A 184 34.89 12.72 -28.22
C MET A 184 34.52 11.83 -27.04
N SER A 185 33.24 11.63 -26.83
CA SER A 185 32.72 10.71 -25.81
C SER A 185 31.57 9.86 -26.36
N ALA A 186 31.50 8.64 -25.91
CA ALA A 186 30.41 7.72 -26.21
C ALA A 186 29.95 7.00 -24.92
N LEU A 187 28.65 6.69 -24.87
CA LEU A 187 27.99 6.01 -23.77
C LEU A 187 27.27 4.79 -24.32
#